data_78c327d9d390baba7183bbea25abbbc3
#
_entry.id   78c327d9d390baba7183bbea25abbbc3
#
_cell.length_a   1.000
_cell.length_b   1.000
_cell.length_c   1.000
_cell.angle_alpha   90.00
_cell.angle_beta   90.00
_cell.angle_gamma   90.00
#
_symmetry.space_group_name_H-M   'P 1'
#
loop_
_entity.id
_entity.type
_entity.pdbx_description
1 polymer ?
#
loop_
_entity_poly.entity_id
_entity_poly.type
_entity_poly.pdbx_seq_one_letter_code
_entity_poly.pdbx_strand_id
1 'polypeptide(L)'
;MQYITLNTDAQMPMMGFGVFRVPDLKECEDSVYEAIKIGYRLIDTATAYHNEEAVGAAVRRAIADGICTREDLFVTSKLWVTDMSDERTAMAGIDASLERLDIGYLDLYLEHQACNDYFAAWRAMTDAYKAGKLRAIGVSNFYPNILTNFCECVEVVPAVNQVELHPYYTQEHGLMAEESAMDVMHRYGVVPEAWAPLGGGRYNPFEEPDFLAIAKAHGKSVGQVLLRWNIQRGVVVIPKSTHVERIRENFDVWDFELTPEEMAVVSSHDMGYSGSRAKHFEPAFVRMVLGKE
;
A
#
# COMPACT_ATOMS: atom_id res chain seq x y z
N MET A 1 -5.84 17.28 2.01
CA MET A 1 -5.06 16.03 1.84
C MET A 1 -3.59 16.38 1.71
N GLN A 2 -2.68 15.58 2.28
CA GLN A 2 -1.22 15.73 2.14
C GLN A 2 -0.70 14.79 1.05
N TYR A 3 0.43 15.14 0.45
CA TYR A 3 1.10 14.37 -0.59
C TYR A 3 2.56 14.15 -0.21
N ILE A 4 3.15 13.05 -0.68
CA ILE A 4 4.58 12.78 -0.61
C ILE A 4 5.14 12.71 -2.02
N THR A 5 6.35 13.27 -2.22
CA THR A 5 7.03 13.24 -3.51
C THR A 5 7.81 11.93 -3.63
N LEU A 6 7.53 11.15 -4.67
CA LEU A 6 8.28 9.93 -5.00
C LEU A 6 9.63 10.29 -5.66
N ASN A 7 10.55 9.32 -5.74
CA ASN A 7 11.82 9.45 -6.45
C ASN A 7 11.67 9.63 -7.98
N THR A 8 10.45 9.54 -8.49
CA THR A 8 10.05 9.84 -9.88
C THR A 8 9.45 11.24 -10.03
N ASP A 9 9.51 12.10 -9.02
CA ASP A 9 8.84 13.42 -8.91
C ASP A 9 7.30 13.35 -8.89
N ALA A 10 6.70 12.15 -8.96
CA ALA A 10 5.25 11.99 -8.85
C ALA A 10 4.77 12.32 -7.44
N GLN A 11 3.60 12.98 -7.34
CA GLN A 11 2.97 13.34 -6.08
C GLN A 11 1.98 12.23 -5.67
N MET A 12 2.31 11.46 -4.65
CA MET A 12 1.46 10.39 -4.12
C MET A 12 0.65 10.89 -2.93
N PRO A 13 -0.69 10.71 -2.91
CA PRO A 13 -1.50 11.04 -1.73
C PRO A 13 -1.09 10.19 -0.52
N MET A 14 -0.99 10.82 0.66
CA MET A 14 -0.63 10.12 1.91
C MET A 14 -1.76 9.22 2.45
N MET A 15 -2.99 9.38 1.92
CA MET A 15 -4.16 8.58 2.27
C MET A 15 -4.75 7.96 1.03
N GLY A 16 -4.76 6.63 0.96
CA GLY A 16 -5.40 5.85 -0.09
C GLY A 16 -6.55 5.00 0.43
N PHE A 17 -7.23 4.34 -0.50
CA PHE A 17 -8.31 3.42 -0.26
C PHE A 17 -7.95 2.04 -0.82
N GLY A 18 -7.81 1.04 0.06
CA GLY A 18 -7.51 -0.35 -0.31
C GLY A 18 -8.77 -1.17 -0.56
N VAL A 19 -8.69 -2.17 -1.46
CA VAL A 19 -9.82 -3.06 -1.78
C VAL A 19 -9.51 -4.55 -1.53
N PHE A 20 -8.47 -4.87 -0.77
CA PHE A 20 -8.18 -6.25 -0.40
C PHE A 20 -9.35 -6.89 0.37
N ARG A 21 -9.72 -8.13 0.01
CA ARG A 21 -10.87 -8.87 0.58
C ARG A 21 -12.23 -8.19 0.36
N VAL A 22 -12.41 -7.57 -0.81
CA VAL A 22 -13.71 -7.16 -1.33
C VAL A 22 -13.96 -7.97 -2.60
N PRO A 23 -14.45 -9.22 -2.49
CA PRO A 23 -14.60 -10.13 -3.62
C PRO A 23 -15.85 -9.87 -4.46
N ASP A 24 -16.87 -9.24 -3.90
CA ASP A 24 -18.05 -8.81 -4.65
C ASP A 24 -17.70 -7.60 -5.49
N LEU A 25 -17.75 -7.74 -6.81
CA LEU A 25 -17.33 -6.69 -7.75
C LEU A 25 -18.23 -5.45 -7.67
N LYS A 26 -19.51 -5.63 -7.39
CA LYS A 26 -20.42 -4.47 -7.26
C LYS A 26 -20.17 -3.71 -5.95
N GLU A 27 -19.97 -4.42 -4.84
CA GLU A 27 -19.58 -3.80 -3.56
C GLU A 27 -18.22 -3.10 -3.68
N CYS A 28 -17.28 -3.70 -4.42
CA CYS A 28 -15.98 -3.10 -4.69
C CYS A 28 -16.11 -1.80 -5.50
N GLU A 29 -16.82 -1.84 -6.62
CA GLU A 29 -17.10 -0.65 -7.46
C GLU A 29 -17.74 0.47 -6.63
N ASP A 30 -18.82 0.17 -5.91
CA ASP A 30 -19.56 1.17 -5.13
C ASP A 30 -18.70 1.75 -4.00
N SER A 31 -17.89 0.93 -3.32
CA SER A 31 -17.00 1.38 -2.25
C SER A 31 -15.90 2.31 -2.78
N VAL A 32 -15.27 1.98 -3.91
CA VAL A 32 -14.27 2.81 -4.55
C VAL A 32 -14.89 4.13 -5.06
N TYR A 33 -16.06 4.06 -5.68
CA TYR A 33 -16.76 5.25 -6.15
C TYR A 33 -17.10 6.21 -4.99
N GLU A 34 -17.64 5.68 -3.87
CA GLU A 34 -17.93 6.51 -2.69
C GLU A 34 -16.63 7.06 -2.04
N ALA A 35 -15.54 6.29 -2.03
CA ALA A 35 -14.24 6.79 -1.57
C ALA A 35 -13.77 7.99 -2.42
N ILE A 36 -13.81 7.90 -3.76
CA ILE A 36 -13.45 9.00 -4.66
C ILE A 36 -14.35 10.22 -4.42
N LYS A 37 -15.64 10.01 -4.24
CA LYS A 37 -16.63 11.06 -3.97
C LYS A 37 -16.41 11.75 -2.61
N ILE A 38 -15.95 11.03 -1.60
CA ILE A 38 -15.56 11.58 -0.29
C ILE A 38 -14.29 12.44 -0.40
N GLY A 39 -13.39 12.13 -1.34
CA GLY A 39 -12.17 12.89 -1.56
C GLY A 39 -10.90 12.07 -1.65
N TYR A 40 -10.95 10.73 -1.54
CA TYR A 40 -9.80 9.88 -1.81
C TYR A 40 -9.30 10.08 -3.24
N ARG A 41 -7.98 10.10 -3.39
CA ARG A 41 -7.34 10.24 -4.70
C ARG A 41 -6.31 9.12 -4.97
N LEU A 42 -5.96 8.31 -3.98
CA LEU A 42 -5.17 7.08 -4.12
C LEU A 42 -6.09 5.87 -3.95
N ILE A 43 -6.07 4.95 -4.93
CA ILE A 43 -6.82 3.68 -4.90
C ILE A 43 -5.82 2.54 -5.08
N ASP A 44 -5.83 1.57 -4.16
CA ASP A 44 -4.93 0.41 -4.16
C ASP A 44 -5.68 -0.89 -4.41
N THR A 45 -5.31 -1.58 -5.49
CA THR A 45 -5.76 -2.93 -5.83
C THR A 45 -4.58 -3.86 -6.15
N ALA A 46 -4.81 -5.04 -6.68
CA ALA A 46 -3.82 -5.99 -7.16
C ALA A 46 -4.44 -7.04 -8.07
N THR A 47 -3.64 -7.63 -8.98
CA THR A 47 -4.04 -8.79 -9.78
C THR A 47 -4.62 -9.91 -8.91
N ALA A 48 -3.95 -10.23 -7.79
CA ALA A 48 -4.37 -11.29 -6.87
C ALA A 48 -5.69 -11.02 -6.11
N TYR A 49 -6.24 -9.80 -6.18
CA TYR A 49 -7.51 -9.49 -5.52
C TYR A 49 -8.71 -9.80 -6.41
N HIS A 50 -8.49 -10.01 -7.71
CA HIS A 50 -9.52 -10.33 -8.71
C HIS A 50 -10.66 -9.29 -8.78
N ASN A 51 -10.34 -8.01 -8.53
CA ASN A 51 -11.31 -6.91 -8.53
C ASN A 51 -10.83 -5.66 -9.28
N GLU A 52 -9.77 -5.77 -10.11
CA GLU A 52 -9.26 -4.65 -10.90
C GLU A 52 -10.32 -4.08 -11.85
N GLU A 53 -11.18 -4.92 -12.44
CA GLU A 53 -12.28 -4.48 -13.32
C GLU A 53 -13.28 -3.58 -12.58
N ALA A 54 -13.60 -3.91 -11.32
CA ALA A 54 -14.50 -3.12 -10.49
C ALA A 54 -13.87 -1.78 -10.09
N VAL A 55 -12.57 -1.77 -9.78
CA VAL A 55 -11.81 -0.53 -9.53
C VAL A 55 -11.82 0.37 -10.77
N GLY A 56 -11.51 -0.19 -11.95
CA GLY A 56 -11.54 0.53 -13.21
C GLY A 56 -12.93 1.10 -13.53
N ALA A 57 -13.99 0.31 -13.32
CA ALA A 57 -15.37 0.76 -13.51
C ALA A 57 -15.74 1.94 -12.58
N ALA A 58 -15.33 1.88 -11.30
CA ALA A 58 -15.55 2.98 -10.35
C ALA A 58 -14.83 4.26 -10.75
N VAL A 59 -13.57 4.14 -11.19
CA VAL A 59 -12.77 5.27 -11.68
C VAL A 59 -13.43 5.93 -12.90
N ARG A 60 -13.78 5.13 -13.92
CA ARG A 60 -14.46 5.65 -15.12
C ARG A 60 -15.80 6.31 -14.79
N ARG A 61 -16.57 5.72 -13.87
CA ARG A 61 -17.83 6.28 -13.40
C ARG A 61 -17.62 7.63 -12.70
N ALA A 62 -16.64 7.74 -11.80
CA ALA A 62 -16.34 8.98 -11.09
C ALA A 62 -15.93 10.11 -12.06
N ILE A 63 -15.15 9.77 -13.11
CA ILE A 63 -14.77 10.70 -14.17
C ILE A 63 -16.00 11.11 -15.00
N ALA A 64 -16.84 10.17 -15.41
CA ALA A 64 -18.03 10.44 -16.20
C ALA A 64 -19.04 11.32 -15.44
N ASP A 65 -19.14 11.16 -14.12
CA ASP A 65 -19.99 11.97 -13.24
C ASP A 65 -19.36 13.34 -12.89
N GLY A 66 -18.16 13.65 -13.40
CA GLY A 66 -17.47 14.94 -13.22
C GLY A 66 -16.94 15.15 -11.79
N ILE A 67 -16.73 14.08 -11.01
CA ILE A 67 -16.21 14.18 -9.62
C ILE A 67 -14.70 14.50 -9.64
N CYS A 68 -13.97 13.95 -10.62
CA CYS A 68 -12.53 14.15 -10.82
C CYS A 68 -12.15 13.87 -12.25
N THR A 69 -10.92 14.23 -12.63
CA THR A 69 -10.29 13.79 -13.87
C THR A 69 -9.42 12.54 -13.62
N ARG A 70 -8.90 11.89 -14.67
CA ARG A 70 -7.95 10.78 -14.53
C ARG A 70 -6.66 11.22 -13.85
N GLU A 71 -6.22 12.44 -14.14
CA GLU A 71 -4.98 13.03 -13.62
C GLU A 71 -5.07 13.38 -12.12
N ASP A 72 -6.28 13.57 -11.60
CA ASP A 72 -6.51 13.78 -10.17
C ASP A 72 -6.32 12.50 -9.34
N LEU A 73 -6.36 11.32 -10.00
CA LEU A 73 -6.32 10.02 -9.35
C LEU A 73 -4.93 9.40 -9.45
N PHE A 74 -4.54 8.75 -8.37
CA PHE A 74 -3.35 7.91 -8.25
C PHE A 74 -3.81 6.46 -8.06
N VAL A 75 -3.65 5.61 -9.06
CA VAL A 75 -4.12 4.22 -9.02
C VAL A 75 -2.93 3.28 -8.95
N THR A 76 -2.92 2.43 -7.92
CA THR A 76 -1.92 1.38 -7.69
C THR A 76 -2.52 0.01 -7.99
N SER A 77 -1.77 -0.82 -8.71
CA SER A 77 -2.00 -2.26 -8.78
C SER A 77 -0.69 -3.03 -8.58
N LYS A 78 -0.74 -4.38 -8.60
CA LYS A 78 0.42 -5.21 -8.23
C LYS A 78 0.48 -6.46 -9.11
N LEU A 79 1.69 -6.76 -9.60
CA LEU A 79 2.00 -7.98 -10.33
C LEU A 79 2.06 -9.17 -9.38
N TRP A 80 1.33 -10.24 -9.69
CA TRP A 80 1.34 -11.43 -8.85
C TRP A 80 2.52 -12.35 -9.17
N VAL A 81 2.96 -13.12 -8.19
CA VAL A 81 4.17 -13.96 -8.27
C VAL A 81 4.18 -14.98 -9.41
N THR A 82 3.01 -15.46 -9.84
CA THR A 82 2.93 -16.39 -10.99
C THR A 82 3.30 -15.74 -12.31
N ASP A 83 3.13 -14.44 -12.42
CA ASP A 83 3.43 -13.64 -13.61
C ASP A 83 4.88 -13.11 -13.60
N MET A 84 5.68 -13.46 -12.59
CA MET A 84 7.06 -12.99 -12.41
C MET A 84 8.10 -14.05 -12.81
N SER A 85 7.75 -15.03 -13.64
CA SER A 85 8.67 -16.11 -14.00
C SER A 85 9.76 -15.71 -15.00
N ASP A 86 9.51 -14.71 -15.81
CA ASP A 86 10.42 -14.10 -16.79
C ASP A 86 9.87 -12.74 -17.26
N GLU A 87 10.69 -11.97 -18.00
CA GLU A 87 10.33 -10.63 -18.49
C GLU A 87 9.08 -10.62 -19.38
N ARG A 88 8.93 -11.64 -20.24
CA ARG A 88 7.79 -11.73 -21.16
C ARG A 88 6.49 -11.96 -20.40
N THR A 89 6.51 -12.88 -19.44
CA THR A 89 5.34 -13.18 -18.60
C THR A 89 4.97 -11.99 -17.74
N ALA A 90 5.97 -11.29 -17.19
CA ALA A 90 5.76 -10.07 -16.42
C ALA A 90 5.13 -8.94 -17.27
N MET A 91 5.64 -8.71 -18.47
CA MET A 91 5.06 -7.72 -19.39
C MET A 91 3.61 -8.08 -19.76
N ALA A 92 3.32 -9.37 -20.02
CA ALA A 92 1.95 -9.80 -20.28
C ALA A 92 1.02 -9.57 -19.06
N GLY A 93 1.51 -9.80 -17.84
CA GLY A 93 0.78 -9.50 -16.60
C GLY A 93 0.49 -8.00 -16.42
N ILE A 94 1.45 -7.14 -16.76
CA ILE A 94 1.26 -5.67 -16.76
C ILE A 94 0.17 -5.27 -17.76
N ASP A 95 0.25 -5.76 -19.00
CA ASP A 95 -0.73 -5.45 -20.05
C ASP A 95 -2.13 -5.95 -19.67
N ALA A 96 -2.24 -7.13 -19.08
CA ALA A 96 -3.50 -7.67 -18.59
C ALA A 96 -4.10 -6.84 -17.44
N SER A 97 -3.29 -6.29 -16.53
CA SER A 97 -3.77 -5.37 -15.48
C SER A 97 -4.30 -4.07 -16.08
N LEU A 98 -3.57 -3.49 -17.06
CA LEU A 98 -4.00 -2.28 -17.77
C LEU A 98 -5.32 -2.50 -18.53
N GLU A 99 -5.48 -3.68 -19.15
CA GLU A 99 -6.72 -4.06 -19.84
C GLU A 99 -7.91 -4.20 -18.87
N ARG A 100 -7.73 -4.89 -17.74
CA ARG A 100 -8.80 -5.06 -16.73
C ARG A 100 -9.22 -3.73 -16.09
N LEU A 101 -8.27 -2.87 -15.79
CA LEU A 101 -8.55 -1.55 -15.21
C LEU A 101 -9.17 -0.60 -16.24
N ASP A 102 -8.71 -0.63 -17.49
CA ASP A 102 -9.19 0.22 -18.61
C ASP A 102 -9.24 1.72 -18.23
N ILE A 103 -8.11 2.24 -17.69
CA ILE A 103 -7.96 3.63 -17.23
C ILE A 103 -6.77 4.37 -17.87
N GLY A 104 -6.20 3.78 -18.93
CA GLY A 104 -5.14 4.35 -19.76
C GLY A 104 -3.73 4.06 -19.25
N TYR A 105 -3.41 4.31 -18.00
CA TYR A 105 -2.09 4.08 -17.38
C TYR A 105 -2.25 3.79 -15.88
N LEU A 106 -1.19 3.28 -15.25
CA LEU A 106 -1.10 3.15 -13.79
C LEU A 106 -0.13 4.19 -13.22
N ASP A 107 -0.48 4.78 -12.08
CA ASP A 107 0.38 5.73 -11.39
C ASP A 107 1.48 5.01 -10.63
N LEU A 108 1.18 3.82 -10.07
CA LEU A 108 2.15 2.96 -9.42
C LEU A 108 1.85 1.50 -9.71
N TYR A 109 2.88 0.72 -10.02
CA TYR A 109 2.75 -0.74 -10.13
C TYR A 109 3.78 -1.42 -9.26
N LEU A 110 3.36 -2.39 -8.45
CA LEU A 110 4.23 -3.04 -7.47
C LEU A 110 4.49 -4.51 -7.83
N GLU A 111 5.69 -5.01 -7.58
CA GLU A 111 5.88 -6.44 -7.35
C GLU A 111 5.24 -6.82 -6.01
N HIS A 112 4.26 -7.73 -6.03
CA HIS A 112 3.42 -8.00 -4.87
C HIS A 112 4.17 -8.72 -3.73
N GLN A 113 5.16 -9.53 -4.07
CA GLN A 113 5.97 -10.32 -3.14
C GLN A 113 7.39 -10.50 -3.68
N ALA A 114 8.37 -10.55 -2.81
CA ALA A 114 9.76 -10.87 -3.13
C ALA A 114 9.93 -12.39 -3.41
N CYS A 115 9.23 -12.90 -4.42
CA CYS A 115 9.18 -14.33 -4.78
C CYS A 115 9.32 -14.51 -6.29
N ASN A 116 9.72 -15.69 -6.74
CA ASN A 116 9.97 -16.01 -8.14
C ASN A 116 11.15 -15.22 -8.72
N ASP A 117 11.22 -14.94 -10.02
CA ASP A 117 12.26 -14.13 -10.64
C ASP A 117 11.87 -12.64 -10.66
N TYR A 118 11.84 -12.03 -9.47
CA TYR A 118 11.48 -10.62 -9.33
C TYR A 118 12.49 -9.68 -10.02
N PHE A 119 13.75 -10.08 -10.25
CA PHE A 119 14.66 -9.26 -11.06
C PHE A 119 14.29 -9.25 -12.54
N ALA A 120 13.80 -10.36 -13.10
CA ALA A 120 13.29 -10.38 -14.47
C ALA A 120 11.99 -9.55 -14.58
N ALA A 121 11.07 -9.73 -13.62
CA ALA A 121 9.84 -8.93 -13.55
C ALA A 121 10.14 -7.43 -13.46
N TRP A 122 11.14 -7.04 -12.65
CA TRP A 122 11.55 -5.64 -12.53
C TRP A 122 12.09 -5.03 -13.83
N ARG A 123 12.83 -5.79 -14.62
CA ARG A 123 13.27 -5.33 -15.95
C ARG A 123 12.09 -5.03 -16.86
N ALA A 124 11.08 -5.92 -16.89
CA ALA A 124 9.84 -5.68 -17.63
C ALA A 124 9.07 -4.46 -17.10
N MET A 125 8.97 -4.29 -15.78
CA MET A 125 8.35 -3.11 -15.17
C MET A 125 9.12 -1.82 -15.49
N THR A 126 10.46 -1.88 -15.52
CA THR A 126 11.33 -0.76 -15.94
C THR A 126 11.07 -0.36 -17.39
N ASP A 127 10.92 -1.33 -18.29
CA ASP A 127 10.59 -1.08 -19.69
C ASP A 127 9.19 -0.48 -19.84
N ALA A 128 8.20 -0.97 -19.10
CA ALA A 128 6.84 -0.42 -19.08
C ALA A 128 6.80 1.01 -18.50
N TYR A 129 7.63 1.30 -17.48
CA TYR A 129 7.82 2.63 -16.92
C TYR A 129 8.42 3.60 -17.97
N LYS A 130 9.52 3.20 -18.62
CA LYS A 130 10.16 3.99 -19.70
C LYS A 130 9.24 4.22 -20.89
N ALA A 131 8.34 3.27 -21.16
CA ALA A 131 7.30 3.38 -22.20
C ALA A 131 6.09 4.26 -21.80
N GLY A 132 6.02 4.73 -20.55
CA GLY A 132 4.93 5.56 -20.05
C GLY A 132 3.63 4.82 -19.72
N LYS A 133 3.64 3.48 -19.72
CA LYS A 133 2.51 2.66 -19.25
C LYS A 133 2.32 2.76 -17.74
N LEU A 134 3.43 2.93 -17.01
CA LEU A 134 3.51 3.06 -15.55
C LEU A 134 4.20 4.40 -15.23
N ARG A 135 3.69 5.17 -14.27
CA ARG A 135 4.29 6.46 -13.86
C ARG A 135 5.33 6.31 -12.75
N ALA A 136 5.18 5.26 -11.94
CA ALA A 136 6.15 4.83 -10.95
C ALA A 136 6.10 3.30 -10.81
N ILE A 137 7.20 2.72 -10.37
CA ILE A 137 7.30 1.29 -10.07
C ILE A 137 7.82 1.10 -8.66
N GLY A 138 7.35 0.06 -7.97
CA GLY A 138 7.70 -0.21 -6.60
C GLY A 138 7.60 -1.69 -6.26
N VAL A 139 7.77 -1.98 -4.99
CA VAL A 139 7.76 -3.35 -4.47
C VAL A 139 6.81 -3.46 -3.28
N SER A 140 6.49 -4.69 -2.88
CA SER A 140 5.73 -4.97 -1.68
C SER A 140 6.33 -6.17 -0.95
N ASN A 141 6.42 -6.07 0.39
CA ASN A 141 6.99 -7.11 1.24
C ASN A 141 8.48 -7.42 0.97
N PHE A 142 9.26 -6.42 0.54
CA PHE A 142 10.70 -6.50 0.44
C PHE A 142 11.31 -6.08 1.79
N TYR A 143 11.78 -7.06 2.56
CA TYR A 143 12.39 -6.83 3.87
C TYR A 143 13.85 -6.34 3.73
N PRO A 144 14.49 -5.81 4.81
CA PRO A 144 15.72 -5.02 4.72
C PRO A 144 16.83 -5.59 3.85
N ASN A 145 17.20 -6.86 4.05
CA ASN A 145 18.26 -7.50 3.28
C ASN A 145 17.92 -7.69 1.80
N ILE A 146 16.67 -8.03 1.50
CA ILE A 146 16.18 -8.19 0.12
C ILE A 146 16.09 -6.83 -0.54
N LEU A 147 15.50 -5.83 0.13
CA LEU A 147 15.38 -4.48 -0.41
C LEU A 147 16.75 -3.85 -0.68
N THR A 148 17.70 -4.00 0.25
CA THR A 148 19.07 -3.52 0.07
C THR A 148 19.70 -4.13 -1.17
N ASN A 149 19.74 -5.48 -1.26
CA ASN A 149 20.30 -6.15 -2.43
C ASN A 149 19.60 -5.75 -3.73
N PHE A 150 18.30 -5.57 -3.69
CA PHE A 150 17.51 -5.16 -4.84
C PHE A 150 17.89 -3.76 -5.31
N CYS A 151 17.88 -2.77 -4.41
CA CYS A 151 18.21 -1.38 -4.72
C CYS A 151 19.66 -1.22 -5.27
N GLU A 152 20.60 -2.02 -4.78
CA GLU A 152 21.99 -1.99 -5.26
C GLU A 152 22.18 -2.63 -6.66
N CYS A 153 21.23 -3.45 -7.12
CA CYS A 153 21.35 -4.22 -8.35
C CYS A 153 20.46 -3.75 -9.51
N VAL A 154 19.48 -2.89 -9.25
CA VAL A 154 18.50 -2.45 -10.27
C VAL A 154 18.86 -1.09 -10.86
N GLU A 155 18.46 -0.87 -12.12
CA GLU A 155 18.67 0.42 -12.80
C GLU A 155 17.75 1.52 -12.24
N VAL A 156 16.48 1.18 -11.98
CA VAL A 156 15.47 2.09 -11.42
C VAL A 156 15.19 1.63 -10.00
N VAL A 157 15.48 2.48 -9.02
CA VAL A 157 15.20 2.19 -7.61
C VAL A 157 13.68 2.23 -7.38
N PRO A 158 13.10 1.29 -6.59
CA PRO A 158 11.68 1.31 -6.26
C PRO A 158 11.24 2.66 -5.68
N ALA A 159 10.10 3.17 -6.13
CA ALA A 159 9.55 4.40 -5.58
C ALA A 159 8.84 4.18 -4.23
N VAL A 160 8.26 3.00 -4.05
CA VAL A 160 7.45 2.62 -2.87
C VAL A 160 7.82 1.19 -2.46
N ASN A 161 7.81 0.92 -1.15
CA ASN A 161 7.74 -0.44 -0.61
C ASN A 161 6.52 -0.55 0.30
N GLN A 162 5.52 -1.31 -0.15
CA GLN A 162 4.28 -1.52 0.60
C GLN A 162 4.45 -2.72 1.56
N VAL A 163 4.44 -2.47 2.86
CA VAL A 163 4.71 -3.47 3.91
C VAL A 163 3.62 -3.51 4.98
N GLU A 164 3.57 -4.60 5.76
CA GLU A 164 2.79 -4.61 7.00
C GLU A 164 3.31 -3.53 7.93
N LEU A 165 2.47 -2.54 8.26
CA LEU A 165 2.87 -1.47 9.14
C LEU A 165 1.66 -0.95 9.94
N HIS A 166 1.75 -1.09 11.26
CA HIS A 166 0.75 -0.68 12.24
C HIS A 166 1.43 -0.58 13.62
N PRO A 167 0.78 -0.08 14.69
CA PRO A 167 1.42 0.12 16.00
C PRO A 167 2.11 -1.11 16.59
N TYR A 168 1.62 -2.31 16.28
CA TYR A 168 2.20 -3.56 16.77
C TYR A 168 3.35 -4.11 15.92
N TYR A 169 3.60 -3.51 14.76
CA TYR A 169 4.72 -3.81 13.87
C TYR A 169 5.09 -2.56 13.09
N THR A 170 5.96 -1.73 13.69
CA THR A 170 6.28 -0.38 13.20
C THR A 170 7.30 -0.37 12.07
N GLN A 171 7.97 -1.50 11.81
CA GLN A 171 9.10 -1.62 10.88
C GLN A 171 10.35 -0.83 11.31
N GLU A 172 10.38 -0.34 12.55
CA GLU A 172 11.52 0.39 13.14
C GLU A 172 12.52 -0.51 13.87
N HIS A 173 12.20 -1.79 14.03
CA HIS A 173 13.08 -2.76 14.67
C HIS A 173 13.49 -3.82 13.66
N GLY A 174 14.78 -4.01 13.48
CA GLY A 174 15.31 -5.12 12.71
C GLY A 174 15.18 -6.44 13.48
N LEU A 175 14.62 -7.47 12.85
CA LEU A 175 14.46 -8.80 13.47
C LEU A 175 15.79 -9.44 13.94
N MET A 176 16.92 -9.06 13.33
CA MET A 176 18.29 -9.49 13.63
C MET A 176 19.33 -8.56 12.98
N ALA A 177 18.96 -7.38 12.52
CA ALA A 177 19.82 -6.43 11.86
C ALA A 177 19.92 -5.13 12.67
N GLU A 178 21.04 -4.44 12.55
CA GLU A 178 21.25 -3.12 13.14
C GLU A 178 20.34 -2.06 12.48
N GLU A 179 19.89 -2.30 11.24
CA GLU A 179 19.04 -1.40 10.47
C GLU A 179 17.63 -1.95 10.33
N SER A 180 16.67 -1.08 10.54
CA SER A 180 15.25 -1.36 10.37
C SER A 180 14.83 -1.29 8.89
N ALA A 181 13.63 -1.77 8.58
CA ALA A 181 13.06 -1.62 7.24
C ALA A 181 12.83 -0.13 6.90
N MET A 182 12.46 0.69 7.88
CA MET A 182 12.31 2.13 7.71
C MET A 182 13.65 2.80 7.36
N ASP A 183 14.75 2.44 8.06
CA ASP A 183 16.08 2.99 7.75
C ASP A 183 16.53 2.67 6.33
N VAL A 184 16.34 1.42 5.89
CA VAL A 184 16.68 1.00 4.53
C VAL A 184 15.84 1.75 3.50
N MET A 185 14.52 1.85 3.69
CA MET A 185 13.65 2.62 2.78
C MET A 185 14.09 4.08 2.70
N HIS A 186 14.36 4.72 3.83
CA HIS A 186 14.84 6.12 3.86
C HIS A 186 16.18 6.29 3.14
N ARG A 187 17.14 5.35 3.33
CA ARG A 187 18.45 5.39 2.69
C ARG A 187 18.37 5.44 1.16
N TYR A 188 17.45 4.65 0.57
CA TYR A 188 17.29 4.58 -0.88
C TYR A 188 16.22 5.53 -1.43
N GLY A 189 15.60 6.36 -0.59
CA GLY A 189 14.51 7.26 -1.01
C GLY A 189 13.25 6.51 -1.44
N VAL A 190 13.03 5.32 -0.86
CA VAL A 190 11.83 4.48 -1.07
C VAL A 190 10.76 4.90 -0.08
N VAL A 191 9.58 5.24 -0.56
CA VAL A 191 8.47 5.66 0.30
C VAL A 191 7.82 4.44 0.97
N PRO A 192 7.67 4.43 2.31
CA PRO A 192 6.92 3.38 3.00
C PRO A 192 5.40 3.54 2.79
N GLU A 193 4.74 2.45 2.45
CA GLU A 193 3.29 2.37 2.39
C GLU A 193 2.77 1.24 3.27
N ALA A 194 1.78 1.53 4.12
CA ALA A 194 1.26 0.60 5.12
C ALA A 194 0.06 -0.19 4.59
N TRP A 195 0.23 -1.50 4.35
CA TRP A 195 -0.94 -2.36 4.33
C TRP A 195 -1.33 -2.75 5.77
N ALA A 196 -2.63 -2.96 5.99
CA ALA A 196 -3.23 -3.20 7.31
C ALA A 196 -2.90 -2.12 8.37
N PRO A 197 -2.99 -0.81 8.07
CA PRO A 197 -2.58 0.26 8.99
C PRO A 197 -3.33 0.25 10.34
N LEU A 198 -4.46 -0.47 10.42
CA LEU A 198 -5.28 -0.65 11.62
C LEU A 198 -5.11 -2.07 12.24
N GLY A 199 -3.98 -2.77 11.97
CA GLY A 199 -3.69 -4.08 12.55
C GLY A 199 -4.35 -5.28 11.85
N GLY A 200 -5.04 -5.09 10.70
CA GLY A 200 -5.56 -6.15 9.85
C GLY A 200 -6.58 -7.10 10.48
N GLY A 201 -7.23 -6.70 11.57
CA GLY A 201 -8.20 -7.49 12.31
C GLY A 201 -7.61 -8.63 13.16
N ARG A 202 -6.29 -8.64 13.36
CA ARG A 202 -5.58 -9.63 14.21
C ARG A 202 -5.35 -9.12 15.61
N TYR A 203 -5.18 -7.82 15.72
CA TYR A 203 -5.09 -7.08 16.96
C TYR A 203 -6.39 -6.30 17.16
N ASN A 204 -6.71 -5.97 18.39
CA ASN A 204 -7.84 -5.12 18.71
C ASN A 204 -7.38 -3.75 19.24
N PRO A 205 -6.84 -2.89 18.39
CA PRO A 205 -6.37 -1.56 18.79
C PRO A 205 -7.49 -0.68 19.35
N PHE A 206 -8.74 -0.99 19.01
CA PHE A 206 -9.91 -0.22 19.40
C PHE A 206 -10.29 -0.34 20.88
N GLU A 207 -9.67 -1.28 21.61
CA GLU A 207 -9.85 -1.48 23.05
C GLU A 207 -8.58 -1.15 23.85
N GLU A 208 -7.49 -0.73 23.19
CA GLU A 208 -6.24 -0.34 23.88
C GLU A 208 -6.45 0.95 24.67
N PRO A 209 -6.22 0.95 25.99
CA PRO A 209 -6.47 2.12 26.85
C PRO A 209 -5.73 3.37 26.41
N ASP A 210 -4.48 3.23 25.98
CA ASP A 210 -3.63 4.34 25.55
C ASP A 210 -4.20 4.99 24.28
N PHE A 211 -4.60 4.17 23.28
CA PHE A 211 -5.18 4.68 22.05
C PHE A 211 -6.54 5.34 22.28
N LEU A 212 -7.34 4.77 23.19
CA LEU A 212 -8.63 5.36 23.59
C LEU A 212 -8.44 6.69 24.29
N ALA A 213 -7.40 6.85 25.14
CA ALA A 213 -7.10 8.10 25.82
C ALA A 213 -6.70 9.19 24.82
N ILE A 214 -5.80 8.87 23.87
CA ILE A 214 -5.39 9.79 22.81
C ILE A 214 -6.60 10.18 21.93
N ALA A 215 -7.37 9.20 21.48
CA ALA A 215 -8.57 9.43 20.66
C ALA A 215 -9.56 10.37 21.35
N LYS A 216 -9.80 10.16 22.65
CA LYS A 216 -10.66 11.03 23.45
C LYS A 216 -10.11 12.46 23.57
N ALA A 217 -8.81 12.62 23.75
CA ALA A 217 -8.17 13.94 23.87
C ALA A 217 -8.37 14.78 22.61
N HIS A 218 -8.31 14.15 21.44
CA HIS A 218 -8.50 14.82 20.14
C HIS A 218 -9.95 14.83 19.64
N GLY A 219 -10.90 14.19 20.34
CA GLY A 219 -12.29 14.04 19.86
C GLY A 219 -12.39 13.21 18.58
N LYS A 220 -11.48 12.26 18.39
CA LYS A 220 -11.36 11.39 17.22
C LYS A 220 -11.56 9.91 17.59
N SER A 221 -11.72 9.05 16.60
CA SER A 221 -11.70 7.60 16.81
C SER A 221 -10.27 7.07 16.88
N VAL A 222 -10.11 5.87 17.46
CA VAL A 222 -8.83 5.17 17.46
C VAL A 222 -8.32 4.94 16.02
N GLY A 223 -9.21 4.60 15.09
CA GLY A 223 -8.83 4.45 13.67
C GLY A 223 -8.18 5.70 13.10
N GLN A 224 -8.77 6.86 13.36
CA GLN A 224 -8.21 8.17 12.93
C GLN A 224 -6.84 8.44 13.57
N VAL A 225 -6.68 8.15 14.87
CA VAL A 225 -5.39 8.29 15.58
C VAL A 225 -4.30 7.44 14.92
N LEU A 226 -4.58 6.17 14.63
CA LEU A 226 -3.59 5.25 14.05
C LEU A 226 -3.23 5.61 12.60
N LEU A 227 -4.19 6.10 11.82
CA LEU A 227 -3.94 6.60 10.47
C LEU A 227 -3.09 7.88 10.52
N ARG A 228 -3.42 8.81 11.42
CA ARG A 228 -2.66 10.04 11.60
C ARG A 228 -1.23 9.79 12.08
N TRP A 229 -1.05 8.82 13.00
CA TRP A 229 0.28 8.38 13.46
C TRP A 229 1.16 7.91 12.30
N ASN A 230 0.63 7.07 11.39
CA ASN A 230 1.36 6.65 10.20
C ASN A 230 1.72 7.83 9.30
N ILE A 231 0.76 8.70 9.00
CA ILE A 231 0.95 9.87 8.14
C ILE A 231 2.04 10.80 8.70
N GLN A 232 2.05 11.05 10.01
CA GLN A 232 3.08 11.90 10.65
C GLN A 232 4.48 11.27 10.63
N ARG A 233 4.59 9.95 10.46
CA ARG A 233 5.85 9.23 10.23
C ARG A 233 6.29 9.21 8.76
N GLY A 234 5.58 9.90 7.87
CA GLY A 234 5.86 9.84 6.43
C GLY A 234 5.40 8.56 5.74
N VAL A 235 4.50 7.79 6.36
CA VAL A 235 3.98 6.52 5.84
C VAL A 235 2.64 6.75 5.14
N VAL A 236 2.54 6.33 3.88
CA VAL A 236 1.27 6.30 3.14
C VAL A 236 0.38 5.20 3.72
N VAL A 237 -0.91 5.46 3.86
CA VAL A 237 -1.86 4.49 4.44
C VAL A 237 -2.98 4.15 3.47
N ILE A 238 -3.38 2.86 3.43
CA ILE A 238 -4.44 2.34 2.57
C ILE A 238 -5.49 1.56 3.37
N PRO A 239 -6.22 2.20 4.30
CA PRO A 239 -7.29 1.54 5.04
C PRO A 239 -8.39 1.05 4.08
N LYS A 240 -9.05 -0.08 4.45
CA LYS A 240 -10.15 -0.68 3.71
C LYS A 240 -11.44 -0.64 4.53
N SER A 241 -12.54 -0.27 3.90
CA SER A 241 -13.89 -0.46 4.41
C SER A 241 -14.89 -0.56 3.26
N THR A 242 -16.00 -1.27 3.45
CA THR A 242 -17.17 -1.25 2.55
C THR A 242 -18.35 -0.45 3.16
N HIS A 243 -18.15 0.11 4.35
CA HIS A 243 -19.14 0.96 5.04
C HIS A 243 -18.82 2.44 4.80
N VAL A 244 -19.72 3.18 4.18
CA VAL A 244 -19.51 4.58 3.76
C VAL A 244 -19.13 5.48 4.94
N GLU A 245 -19.75 5.26 6.12
CA GLU A 245 -19.45 6.03 7.33
C GLU A 245 -17.98 5.85 7.76
N ARG A 246 -17.46 4.60 7.71
CA ARG A 246 -16.07 4.32 8.05
C ARG A 246 -15.10 4.84 6.98
N ILE A 247 -15.50 4.81 5.69
CA ILE A 247 -14.69 5.39 4.61
C ILE A 247 -14.52 6.89 4.87
N ARG A 248 -15.59 7.59 5.24
CA ARG A 248 -15.56 9.01 5.59
C ARG A 248 -14.76 9.28 6.86
N GLU A 249 -14.97 8.50 7.91
CA GLU A 249 -14.23 8.60 9.18
C GLU A 249 -12.73 8.45 8.97
N ASN A 250 -12.29 7.41 8.23
CA ASN A 250 -10.88 7.18 7.94
C ASN A 250 -10.24 8.33 7.16
N PHE A 251 -11.01 9.03 6.33
CA PHE A 251 -10.52 10.18 5.55
C PHE A 251 -10.35 11.45 6.37
N ASP A 252 -11.08 11.58 7.48
CA ASP A 252 -11.13 12.78 8.33
C ASP A 252 -10.02 12.78 9.37
N VAL A 253 -8.76 12.91 8.91
CA VAL A 253 -7.54 12.89 9.75
C VAL A 253 -6.65 14.13 9.59
N TRP A 254 -7.15 15.19 8.94
CA TRP A 254 -6.33 16.31 8.50
C TRP A 254 -6.38 17.53 9.45
N ASP A 255 -7.29 17.54 10.39
CA ASP A 255 -7.62 18.67 11.28
C ASP A 255 -6.99 18.57 12.68
N PHE A 256 -6.17 17.54 12.93
CA PHE A 256 -5.45 17.35 14.19
C PHE A 256 -4.05 16.79 13.97
N GLU A 257 -3.19 16.92 14.96
CA GLU A 257 -1.84 16.35 15.01
C GLU A 257 -1.59 15.71 16.37
N LEU A 258 -0.91 14.56 16.35
CA LEU A 258 -0.44 13.90 17.55
C LEU A 258 0.82 14.60 18.06
N THR A 259 0.93 14.82 19.37
CA THR A 259 2.15 15.31 20.00
C THR A 259 3.29 14.28 19.92
N PRO A 260 4.56 14.70 20.07
CA PRO A 260 5.68 13.75 20.13
C PRO A 260 5.50 12.66 21.19
N GLU A 261 4.90 13.00 22.34
CA GLU A 261 4.60 12.06 23.42
C GLU A 261 3.55 11.04 23.01
N GLU A 262 2.47 11.48 22.36
CA GLU A 262 1.41 10.59 21.83
C GLU A 262 1.95 9.68 20.71
N MET A 263 2.79 10.21 19.83
CA MET A 263 3.49 9.44 18.80
C MET A 263 4.36 8.34 19.44
N ALA A 264 5.11 8.67 20.49
CA ALA A 264 5.93 7.69 21.22
C ALA A 264 5.08 6.63 21.94
N VAL A 265 3.94 7.01 22.52
CA VAL A 265 2.99 6.07 23.14
C VAL A 265 2.48 5.07 22.10
N VAL A 266 2.03 5.54 20.93
CA VAL A 266 1.55 4.62 19.87
C VAL A 266 2.68 3.69 19.41
N SER A 267 3.90 4.21 19.20
CA SER A 267 5.06 3.41 18.76
C SER A 267 5.52 2.40 19.80
N SER A 268 5.27 2.65 21.10
CA SER A 268 5.70 1.75 22.19
C SER A 268 4.98 0.40 22.22
N HIS A 269 3.88 0.26 21.46
CA HIS A 269 3.17 -1.01 21.30
C HIS A 269 3.83 -1.96 20.31
N ASP A 270 4.96 -1.59 19.69
CA ASP A 270 5.69 -2.43 18.76
C ASP A 270 6.14 -3.75 19.38
N MET A 271 5.75 -4.83 18.76
CA MET A 271 6.10 -6.19 19.17
C MET A 271 7.40 -6.68 18.50
N GLY A 272 7.96 -5.91 17.56
CA GLY A 272 9.17 -6.24 16.81
C GLY A 272 9.02 -7.40 15.82
N TYR A 273 7.80 -7.90 15.59
CA TYR A 273 7.55 -8.98 14.65
C TYR A 273 6.14 -8.91 14.04
N SER A 274 6.01 -9.44 12.82
CA SER A 274 4.72 -9.56 12.14
C SER A 274 3.79 -10.55 12.84
N GLY A 275 2.59 -10.10 13.20
CA GLY A 275 1.48 -10.96 13.62
C GLY A 275 0.73 -11.61 12.47
N SER A 276 1.15 -11.37 11.23
CA SER A 276 0.49 -11.89 10.04
C SER A 276 0.48 -13.42 9.98
N ARG A 277 -0.64 -14.00 9.55
CA ARG A 277 -0.70 -15.43 9.21
C ARG A 277 0.12 -15.73 7.96
N ALA A 278 0.17 -14.79 7.02
CA ALA A 278 1.06 -14.84 5.87
C ALA A 278 2.43 -14.30 6.30
N LYS A 279 3.30 -15.20 6.73
CA LYS A 279 4.67 -14.82 7.12
C LYS A 279 5.52 -14.74 5.88
N HIS A 280 5.50 -13.59 5.22
CA HIS A 280 6.10 -13.32 3.92
C HIS A 280 7.60 -13.67 3.81
N PHE A 281 8.30 -13.75 4.94
CA PHE A 281 9.71 -14.10 5.05
C PHE A 281 9.96 -15.61 5.32
N GLU A 282 8.90 -16.42 5.47
CA GLU A 282 9.08 -17.86 5.75
C GLU A 282 9.13 -18.68 4.48
N PRO A 283 10.03 -19.70 4.39
CA PRO A 283 10.11 -20.61 3.24
C PRO A 283 8.79 -21.28 2.87
N ALA A 284 7.96 -21.61 3.87
CA ALA A 284 6.65 -22.22 3.66
C ALA A 284 5.70 -21.28 2.88
N PHE A 285 5.73 -19.97 3.19
CA PHE A 285 4.95 -18.98 2.46
C PHE A 285 5.39 -18.91 0.99
N VAL A 286 6.71 -18.84 0.74
CA VAL A 286 7.25 -18.79 -0.63
C VAL A 286 6.81 -20.01 -1.44
N ARG A 287 6.90 -21.23 -0.86
CA ARG A 287 6.45 -22.47 -1.54
C ARG A 287 4.95 -22.43 -1.83
N MET A 288 4.14 -21.97 -0.87
CA MET A 288 2.68 -21.86 -1.01
C MET A 288 2.29 -20.91 -2.16
N VAL A 289 2.85 -19.71 -2.22
CA VAL A 289 2.47 -18.73 -3.26
C VAL A 289 2.99 -19.10 -4.65
N LEU A 290 4.04 -19.91 -4.73
CA LEU A 290 4.55 -20.49 -5.97
C LEU A 290 3.82 -21.78 -6.38
N GLY A 291 2.82 -22.25 -5.62
CA GLY A 291 2.11 -23.52 -5.88
C GLY A 291 3.02 -24.75 -5.79
N LYS A 292 4.07 -24.69 -4.97
CA LYS A 292 5.04 -25.78 -4.74
C LYS A 292 4.86 -26.30 -3.32
N GLU A 293 3.89 -27.18 -3.12
CA GLU A 293 3.71 -27.92 -1.86
C GLU A 293 4.88 -28.85 -1.51
#